data_8cb91640ae3885dd33dfaec737747fc7
#
_entry.id   8cb91640ae3885dd33dfaec737747fc7
#
_cell.length_a   1.000
_cell.length_b   1.000
_cell.length_c   1.000
_cell.angle_alpha   90.00
_cell.angle_beta   90.00
_cell.angle_gamma   90.00
#
_symmetry.space_group_name_H-M   'P 1'
#
loop_
_entity.id
_entity.type
_entity.pdbx_description
1 polymer ?
#
loop_
_entity_poly.entity_id
_entity_poly.type
_entity_poly.pdbx_seq_one_letter_code
_entity_poly.pdbx_strand_id
1 'polypeptide(L)'
;MTQAVKYVYDFAEGNKDLKDLLGGKGANLAEMTNIGLPVPPGFTITTEACKAYLASGREPSELSAEVTDHLTALEARMGKRLGQSDDPLLVSVRSGAKFSMPGMMDTVLNIGLNDQSVRGLAAQAGNERFAFDSYRRLIQMFGKTVLGIDGEAFEGALDAAKSAKGTDNDLDLDAEDLRQVVETFKNVVVEHAGRPFPQEPREQLDLAVRAVFESWNTDRAVIYRRQERIPTDLGTAVNICSMVFGNLDMDSGTGVAFTRDPASGAQGVYGDYLQNAQGEDVVAGIRNTLPLPELEQLDPVSYAQLMTIMQTLEEHYLDLCDIEFTIERGKLWMLQTRVGKRTAAAAFRIATQLVDQGMIDMDEAVSRVSGAQLAQLMFPRFDEKAAGRRKIAQGMNASPGAAVGKVVFDSYTAVKWSRSGESVILVRRETNPDDLNGMIAAAGILTSRGGKTSHAAVVARGMGKTCVCGVEALDVHTKERIMRAPHGVVVHEGDVISIDGTSGEVFLGEVPVVASPIVQYFEGELDPDAPDADDLVKAVDRIMRHADGARRMSVRANADTPEDAARARRFGAQGIGLCRTEHMFLGERRQLVERLILADTDEQQQAELAKLLPLQRADFIGILEAMDGL
;
A
#
# COMPACT_ATOMS: atom_id res chain seq x y z
N MET A 1 -16.05 14.23 -39.88
CA MET A 1 -15.34 12.94 -39.78
C MET A 1 -15.04 12.76 -38.30
N THR A 2 -15.74 11.88 -37.62
CA THR A 2 -15.39 11.46 -36.26
C THR A 2 -14.00 10.85 -36.33
N GLN A 3 -13.03 11.42 -35.63
CA GLN A 3 -11.68 10.85 -35.54
C GLN A 3 -11.82 9.43 -34.96
N ALA A 4 -11.25 8.44 -35.63
CA ALA A 4 -11.28 7.05 -35.14
C ALA A 4 -10.66 7.04 -33.73
N VAL A 5 -11.31 6.40 -32.79
CA VAL A 5 -10.81 6.27 -31.42
C VAL A 5 -9.62 5.32 -31.46
N LYS A 6 -8.46 5.76 -31.00
CA LYS A 6 -7.26 4.93 -30.85
C LYS A 6 -7.28 4.24 -29.50
N TYR A 7 -7.20 2.91 -29.49
CA TYR A 7 -7.27 2.11 -28.27
C TYR A 7 -5.92 1.59 -27.78
N VAL A 8 -4.87 1.57 -28.63
CA VAL A 8 -3.56 1.01 -28.29
C VAL A 8 -2.45 2.02 -28.53
N TYR A 9 -1.54 2.17 -27.58
CA TYR A 9 -0.40 3.09 -27.61
C TYR A 9 0.91 2.36 -27.31
N ASP A 10 1.92 2.53 -28.15
CA ASP A 10 3.30 2.15 -27.80
C ASP A 10 3.78 2.98 -26.60
N PHE A 11 4.69 2.46 -25.77
CA PHE A 11 5.23 3.24 -24.66
C PHE A 11 5.89 4.55 -25.10
N ALA A 12 6.46 4.60 -26.31
CA ALA A 12 7.03 5.83 -26.85
C ALA A 12 5.98 6.91 -27.22
N GLU A 13 4.70 6.57 -27.32
CA GLU A 13 3.62 7.48 -27.74
C GLU A 13 2.91 8.16 -26.54
N GLY A 14 3.18 7.71 -25.32
CA GLY A 14 2.54 8.25 -24.09
C GLY A 14 3.46 9.13 -23.26
N ASN A 15 2.94 9.65 -22.16
CA ASN A 15 3.69 10.37 -21.13
C ASN A 15 2.94 10.32 -19.78
N LYS A 16 3.57 10.86 -18.71
CA LYS A 16 3.01 10.84 -17.35
C LYS A 16 1.67 11.58 -17.19
N ASP A 17 1.31 12.48 -18.10
CA ASP A 17 0.08 13.27 -18.00
C ASP A 17 -1.14 12.53 -18.56
N LEU A 18 -0.92 11.46 -19.33
CA LEU A 18 -1.99 10.66 -19.94
C LEU A 18 -2.55 9.57 -19.01
N LYS A 19 -2.55 9.79 -17.67
CA LYS A 19 -3.03 8.80 -16.68
C LYS A 19 -4.51 8.45 -16.84
N ASP A 20 -5.34 9.34 -17.35
CA ASP A 20 -6.75 9.07 -17.62
C ASP A 20 -6.93 8.05 -18.74
N LEU A 21 -6.07 8.07 -19.74
CA LEU A 21 -6.12 7.23 -20.93
C LEU A 21 -5.32 5.94 -20.77
N LEU A 22 -4.08 6.04 -20.26
CA LEU A 22 -3.13 4.93 -20.19
C LEU A 22 -3.07 4.27 -18.80
N GLY A 23 -3.85 4.80 -17.84
CA GLY A 23 -3.70 4.44 -16.43
C GLY A 23 -2.38 4.91 -15.84
N GLY A 24 -2.22 4.82 -14.52
CA GLY A 24 -1.00 5.26 -13.85
C GLY A 24 0.23 4.46 -14.28
N LYS A 25 0.09 3.13 -14.44
CA LYS A 25 1.21 2.26 -14.84
C LYS A 25 1.63 2.52 -16.29
N GLY A 26 0.69 2.55 -17.23
CA GLY A 26 1.00 2.79 -18.65
C GLY A 26 1.61 4.18 -18.88
N ALA A 27 1.06 5.22 -18.26
CA ALA A 27 1.61 6.57 -18.34
C ALA A 27 3.05 6.65 -17.81
N ASN A 28 3.35 5.98 -16.69
CA ASN A 28 4.69 5.98 -16.13
C ASN A 28 5.67 5.09 -16.90
N LEU A 29 5.22 3.96 -17.47
CA LEU A 29 6.05 3.16 -18.39
C LEU A 29 6.45 3.98 -19.62
N ALA A 30 5.49 4.74 -20.18
CA ALA A 30 5.77 5.64 -21.28
C ALA A 30 6.75 6.76 -20.88
N GLU A 31 6.55 7.39 -19.74
CA GLU A 31 7.45 8.43 -19.24
C GLU A 31 8.87 7.91 -19.04
N MET A 32 9.04 6.78 -18.35
CA MET A 32 10.36 6.16 -18.16
C MET A 32 11.03 5.82 -19.49
N THR A 33 10.27 5.33 -20.49
CA THR A 33 10.78 5.07 -21.83
C THR A 33 11.29 6.35 -22.49
N ASN A 34 10.53 7.44 -22.41
CA ASN A 34 10.86 8.72 -23.05
C ASN A 34 12.05 9.44 -22.41
N ILE A 35 12.27 9.26 -21.11
CA ILE A 35 13.46 9.79 -20.42
C ILE A 35 14.67 8.83 -20.53
N GLY A 36 14.55 7.75 -21.31
CA GLY A 36 15.67 6.86 -21.67
C GLY A 36 16.02 5.80 -20.64
N LEU A 37 15.14 5.50 -19.68
CA LEU A 37 15.36 4.41 -18.72
C LEU A 37 15.17 3.03 -19.36
N PRO A 38 15.81 1.98 -18.84
CA PRO A 38 15.76 0.63 -19.40
C PRO A 38 14.41 -0.04 -19.10
N VAL A 39 13.38 0.30 -19.86
CA VAL A 39 12.03 -0.29 -19.77
C VAL A 39 11.90 -1.43 -20.76
N PRO A 40 11.38 -2.61 -20.37
CA PRO A 40 11.08 -3.66 -21.34
C PRO A 40 10.09 -3.16 -22.40
N PRO A 41 10.33 -3.37 -23.70
CA PRO A 41 9.43 -2.92 -24.76
C PRO A 41 8.01 -3.45 -24.59
N GLY A 42 7.02 -2.63 -24.97
CA GLY A 42 5.62 -3.00 -24.85
C GLY A 42 4.68 -1.89 -25.29
N PHE A 43 3.40 -2.11 -25.06
CA PHE A 43 2.32 -1.17 -25.41
C PHE A 43 1.20 -1.22 -24.39
N THR A 44 0.35 -0.20 -24.39
CA THR A 44 -0.79 -0.05 -23.46
C THR A 44 -2.10 -0.04 -24.22
N ILE A 45 -3.04 -0.89 -23.83
CA ILE A 45 -4.45 -0.81 -24.20
C ILE A 45 -5.14 0.15 -23.23
N THR A 46 -5.88 1.12 -23.75
CA THR A 46 -6.41 2.25 -23.01
C THR A 46 -7.56 1.90 -22.06
N THR A 47 -7.80 2.77 -21.08
CA THR A 47 -8.99 2.73 -20.21
C THR A 47 -10.30 2.83 -21.01
N GLU A 48 -10.29 3.53 -22.15
CA GLU A 48 -11.46 3.66 -23.02
C GLU A 48 -11.87 2.32 -23.64
N ALA A 49 -10.90 1.45 -24.01
CA ALA A 49 -11.19 0.10 -24.45
C ALA A 49 -11.87 -0.74 -23.36
N CYS A 50 -11.38 -0.62 -22.11
CA CYS A 50 -11.98 -1.26 -20.95
C CYS A 50 -13.42 -0.78 -20.70
N LYS A 51 -13.66 0.53 -20.71
CA LYS A 51 -15.00 1.10 -20.54
C LYS A 51 -15.97 0.61 -21.62
N ALA A 52 -15.55 0.61 -22.87
CA ALA A 52 -16.36 0.11 -23.99
C ALA A 52 -16.69 -1.38 -23.82
N TYR A 53 -15.71 -2.19 -23.42
CA TYR A 53 -15.92 -3.60 -23.11
C TYR A 53 -16.89 -3.82 -21.95
N LEU A 54 -16.69 -3.15 -20.82
CA LEU A 54 -17.55 -3.29 -19.64
C LEU A 54 -19.00 -2.81 -19.88
N ALA A 55 -19.18 -1.82 -20.76
CA ALA A 55 -20.52 -1.30 -21.11
C ALA A 55 -21.28 -2.22 -22.06
N SER A 56 -20.61 -2.90 -23.00
CA SER A 56 -21.25 -3.68 -24.05
C SER A 56 -21.13 -5.21 -23.90
N GLY A 57 -20.21 -5.67 -23.04
CA GLY A 57 -19.80 -7.08 -22.95
C GLY A 57 -19.02 -7.57 -24.18
N ARG A 58 -18.56 -6.66 -25.03
CA ARG A 58 -17.81 -6.97 -26.26
C ARG A 58 -16.65 -6.00 -26.44
N GLU A 59 -15.55 -6.51 -26.96
CA GLU A 59 -14.42 -5.67 -27.35
C GLU A 59 -14.81 -4.71 -28.50
N PRO A 60 -14.26 -3.48 -28.51
CA PRO A 60 -14.36 -2.62 -29.68
C PRO A 60 -13.86 -3.33 -30.94
N SER A 61 -14.53 -3.12 -32.09
CA SER A 61 -14.22 -3.83 -33.33
C SER A 61 -12.79 -3.58 -33.83
N GLU A 62 -12.24 -2.40 -33.54
CA GLU A 62 -10.90 -1.96 -33.94
C GLU A 62 -9.79 -2.52 -33.04
N LEU A 63 -10.11 -2.90 -31.80
CA LEU A 63 -9.13 -3.27 -30.78
C LEU A 63 -8.26 -4.45 -31.20
N SER A 64 -8.85 -5.51 -31.76
CA SER A 64 -8.11 -6.71 -32.17
C SER A 64 -7.08 -6.42 -33.26
N ALA A 65 -7.40 -5.53 -34.21
CA ALA A 65 -6.47 -5.11 -35.26
C ALA A 65 -5.33 -4.27 -34.67
N GLU A 66 -5.64 -3.28 -33.83
CA GLU A 66 -4.63 -2.43 -33.20
C GLU A 66 -3.68 -3.26 -32.29
N VAL A 67 -4.20 -4.23 -31.53
CA VAL A 67 -3.37 -5.14 -30.72
C VAL A 67 -2.46 -5.98 -31.62
N THR A 68 -2.95 -6.44 -32.78
CA THR A 68 -2.15 -7.20 -33.73
C THR A 68 -1.01 -6.38 -34.33
N ASP A 69 -1.28 -5.13 -34.70
CA ASP A 69 -0.28 -4.22 -35.25
C ASP A 69 0.83 -3.92 -34.25
N HIS A 70 0.46 -3.58 -32.99
CA HIS A 70 1.43 -3.31 -31.92
C HIS A 70 2.19 -4.55 -31.47
N LEU A 71 1.55 -5.72 -31.44
CA LEU A 71 2.23 -6.99 -31.18
C LEU A 71 3.27 -7.30 -32.26
N THR A 72 2.91 -7.12 -33.54
CA THR A 72 3.84 -7.32 -34.69
C THR A 72 5.03 -6.37 -34.61
N ALA A 73 4.80 -5.11 -34.20
CA ALA A 73 5.87 -4.14 -33.98
C ALA A 73 6.77 -4.54 -32.80
N LEU A 74 6.18 -5.06 -31.71
CA LEU A 74 6.92 -5.57 -30.56
C LEU A 74 7.77 -6.79 -30.94
N GLU A 75 7.20 -7.75 -31.70
CA GLU A 75 7.91 -8.92 -32.21
C GLU A 75 9.10 -8.52 -33.09
N ALA A 76 8.91 -7.56 -33.98
CA ALA A 76 9.98 -7.03 -34.83
C ALA A 76 11.10 -6.37 -34.01
N ARG A 77 10.74 -5.59 -32.97
CA ARG A 77 11.70 -4.94 -32.06
C ARG A 77 12.50 -5.96 -31.23
N MET A 78 11.84 -7.03 -30.79
CA MET A 78 12.47 -8.10 -30.01
C MET A 78 13.21 -9.14 -30.85
N GLY A 79 12.95 -9.20 -32.16
CA GLY A 79 13.47 -10.23 -33.06
C GLY A 79 12.91 -11.63 -32.79
N LYS A 80 11.74 -11.74 -32.16
CA LYS A 80 11.11 -12.97 -31.69
C LYS A 80 9.59 -12.87 -31.91
N ARG A 81 8.90 -14.00 -32.03
CA ARG A 81 7.44 -14.05 -32.11
C ARG A 81 6.84 -14.63 -30.85
N LEU A 82 5.63 -14.16 -30.52
CA LEU A 82 4.88 -14.61 -29.35
C LEU A 82 4.70 -16.14 -29.39
N GLY A 83 5.26 -16.82 -28.37
CA GLY A 83 5.13 -18.26 -28.22
C GLY A 83 5.79 -19.10 -29.31
N GLN A 84 6.75 -18.57 -30.10
CA GLN A 84 7.49 -19.39 -31.08
C GLN A 84 8.25 -20.53 -30.38
N SER A 85 8.52 -21.61 -31.11
CA SER A 85 8.98 -22.88 -30.54
C SER A 85 10.45 -22.91 -30.09
N ASP A 86 11.29 -22.01 -30.60
CA ASP A 86 12.76 -22.06 -30.41
C ASP A 86 13.33 -20.97 -29.50
N ASP A 87 12.87 -19.75 -29.60
CA ASP A 87 13.23 -18.64 -28.67
C ASP A 87 12.02 -17.72 -28.52
N PRO A 88 11.04 -18.08 -27.67
CA PRO A 88 9.76 -17.43 -27.65
C PRO A 88 9.85 -15.99 -27.11
N LEU A 89 9.15 -15.05 -27.77
CA LEU A 89 8.71 -13.86 -27.08
C LEU A 89 7.66 -14.26 -26.07
N LEU A 90 7.85 -13.86 -24.82
CA LEU A 90 6.86 -13.97 -23.77
C LEU A 90 6.47 -12.57 -23.32
N VAL A 91 5.22 -12.38 -22.94
CA VAL A 91 4.73 -11.09 -22.45
C VAL A 91 4.00 -11.21 -21.13
N SER A 92 4.03 -10.14 -20.37
CA SER A 92 3.16 -9.93 -19.21
C SER A 92 1.93 -9.10 -19.62
N VAL A 93 0.78 -9.41 -19.03
CA VAL A 93 -0.47 -8.65 -19.18
C VAL A 93 -0.81 -8.09 -17.79
N ARG A 94 -0.66 -6.77 -17.63
CA ARG A 94 -0.72 -6.11 -16.32
C ARG A 94 -1.78 -5.02 -16.32
N SER A 95 -2.65 -5.03 -15.31
CA SER A 95 -3.61 -3.93 -15.07
C SER A 95 -2.92 -2.60 -14.76
N GLY A 96 -3.58 -1.50 -15.10
CA GLY A 96 -3.06 -0.15 -14.85
C GLY A 96 -4.18 0.89 -14.73
N ALA A 97 -4.84 1.00 -13.57
CA ALA A 97 -5.82 2.05 -13.33
C ALA A 97 -5.16 3.41 -13.11
N LYS A 98 -5.92 4.52 -13.25
CA LYS A 98 -5.45 5.89 -12.96
C LYS A 98 -4.88 6.01 -11.54
N PHE A 99 -5.57 5.43 -10.57
CA PHE A 99 -5.15 5.36 -9.17
C PHE A 99 -4.53 4.00 -8.87
N SER A 100 -3.46 3.98 -8.08
CA SER A 100 -2.82 2.74 -7.65
C SER A 100 -3.75 1.95 -6.73
N MET A 101 -4.04 0.71 -7.10
CA MET A 101 -4.89 -0.24 -6.36
C MET A 101 -4.11 -1.54 -6.11
N PRO A 102 -3.14 -1.55 -5.17
CA PRO A 102 -2.21 -2.67 -4.98
C PRO A 102 -2.94 -3.97 -4.67
N GLY A 103 -2.68 -5.02 -5.46
CA GLY A 103 -3.27 -6.34 -5.27
C GLY A 103 -4.78 -6.47 -5.61
N MET A 104 -5.44 -5.37 -6.01
CA MET A 104 -6.88 -5.38 -6.25
C MET A 104 -7.27 -5.84 -7.67
N MET A 105 -6.35 -5.73 -8.62
CA MET A 105 -6.58 -6.12 -10.02
C MET A 105 -5.52 -7.10 -10.49
N ASP A 106 -5.86 -7.83 -11.53
CA ASP A 106 -5.12 -9.01 -11.94
C ASP A 106 -3.92 -8.72 -12.86
N THR A 107 -2.98 -9.64 -12.85
CA THR A 107 -1.78 -9.69 -13.70
C THR A 107 -1.61 -11.13 -14.18
N VAL A 108 -1.19 -11.33 -15.42
CA VAL A 108 -0.80 -12.64 -15.95
C VAL A 108 0.57 -12.52 -16.58
N LEU A 109 1.51 -13.32 -16.09
CA LEU A 109 2.90 -13.37 -16.57
C LEU A 109 3.10 -14.57 -17.52
N ASN A 110 4.19 -14.51 -18.27
CA ASN A 110 4.67 -15.61 -19.12
C ASN A 110 3.69 -16.03 -20.25
N ILE A 111 2.78 -15.14 -20.68
CA ILE A 111 1.91 -15.37 -21.83
C ILE A 111 2.76 -15.69 -23.07
N GLY A 112 2.41 -16.76 -23.75
CA GLY A 112 3.15 -17.32 -24.87
C GLY A 112 3.77 -18.68 -24.56
N LEU A 113 3.86 -19.10 -23.28
CA LEU A 113 4.31 -20.45 -22.96
C LEU A 113 3.22 -21.49 -23.25
N ASN A 114 3.66 -22.55 -23.90
CA ASN A 114 2.89 -23.74 -24.20
C ASN A 114 3.81 -24.96 -24.21
N ASP A 115 3.30 -26.14 -24.56
CA ASP A 115 4.07 -27.40 -24.56
C ASP A 115 5.25 -27.42 -25.53
N GLN A 116 5.27 -26.54 -26.55
CA GLN A 116 6.36 -26.40 -27.50
C GLN A 116 7.34 -25.30 -27.08
N SER A 117 6.84 -24.09 -26.81
CA SER A 117 7.66 -22.93 -26.51
C SER A 117 8.42 -23.06 -25.20
N VAL A 118 7.93 -23.84 -24.22
CA VAL A 118 8.66 -24.10 -22.97
C VAL A 118 10.00 -24.80 -23.21
N ARG A 119 10.07 -25.67 -24.24
CA ARG A 119 11.32 -26.36 -24.63
C ARG A 119 12.30 -25.39 -25.27
N GLY A 120 11.80 -24.48 -26.11
CA GLY A 120 12.61 -23.41 -26.68
C GLY A 120 13.18 -22.48 -25.63
N LEU A 121 12.35 -22.07 -24.64
CA LEU A 121 12.80 -21.28 -23.50
C LEU A 121 13.88 -22.01 -22.69
N ALA A 122 13.70 -23.31 -22.43
CA ALA A 122 14.67 -24.14 -21.71
C ALA A 122 16.02 -24.20 -22.45
N ALA A 123 15.99 -24.40 -23.74
CA ALA A 123 17.20 -24.47 -24.57
C ALA A 123 17.92 -23.12 -24.62
N GLN A 124 17.18 -22.01 -24.84
CA GLN A 124 17.72 -20.66 -24.89
C GLN A 124 18.31 -20.20 -23.57
N ALA A 125 17.61 -20.48 -22.46
CA ALA A 125 18.06 -20.13 -21.12
C ALA A 125 19.21 -21.01 -20.62
N GLY A 126 19.37 -22.23 -21.18
CA GLY A 126 20.25 -23.25 -20.63
C GLY A 126 19.80 -23.76 -19.25
N ASN A 127 18.51 -23.60 -18.92
CA ASN A 127 17.94 -23.90 -17.62
C ASN A 127 16.51 -24.46 -17.75
N GLU A 128 16.41 -25.80 -17.76
CA GLU A 128 15.11 -26.48 -17.86
C GLU A 128 14.21 -26.23 -16.65
N ARG A 129 14.80 -26.20 -15.45
CA ARG A 129 14.06 -25.94 -14.23
C ARG A 129 13.34 -24.61 -14.30
N PHE A 130 14.04 -23.54 -14.70
CA PHE A 130 13.48 -22.19 -14.89
C PHE A 130 12.31 -22.18 -15.88
N ALA A 131 12.47 -22.86 -17.03
CA ALA A 131 11.44 -22.87 -18.06
C ALA A 131 10.15 -23.55 -17.58
N PHE A 132 10.25 -24.71 -16.91
CA PHE A 132 9.08 -25.41 -16.39
C PHE A 132 8.49 -24.73 -15.17
N ASP A 133 9.29 -24.07 -14.30
CA ASP A 133 8.77 -23.21 -13.23
C ASP A 133 7.97 -22.04 -13.80
N SER A 134 8.48 -21.37 -14.84
CA SER A 134 7.76 -20.29 -15.52
C SER A 134 6.45 -20.77 -16.15
N TYR A 135 6.42 -21.99 -16.73
CA TYR A 135 5.22 -22.55 -17.31
C TYR A 135 4.18 -22.94 -16.27
N ARG A 136 4.58 -23.60 -15.17
CA ARG A 136 3.63 -23.90 -14.08
C ARG A 136 3.03 -22.63 -13.48
N ARG A 137 3.85 -21.55 -13.34
CA ARG A 137 3.38 -20.23 -12.85
C ARG A 137 2.36 -19.62 -13.80
N LEU A 138 2.59 -19.70 -15.12
CA LEU A 138 1.59 -19.26 -16.10
C LEU A 138 0.27 -20.02 -15.92
N ILE A 139 0.31 -21.37 -15.84
CA ILE A 139 -0.91 -22.19 -15.74
C ILE A 139 -1.67 -21.87 -14.46
N GLN A 140 -0.97 -21.74 -13.31
CA GLN A 140 -1.57 -21.37 -12.04
C GLN A 140 -2.21 -19.96 -12.09
N MET A 141 -1.47 -18.98 -12.58
CA MET A 141 -1.91 -17.59 -12.62
C MET A 141 -3.06 -17.41 -13.60
N PHE A 142 -2.97 -18.02 -14.78
CA PHE A 142 -4.02 -18.03 -15.78
C PHE A 142 -5.27 -18.78 -15.29
N GLY A 143 -5.08 -19.93 -14.67
CA GLY A 143 -6.17 -20.72 -14.08
C GLY A 143 -6.94 -19.91 -13.04
N LYS A 144 -6.24 -19.24 -12.12
CA LYS A 144 -6.84 -18.42 -11.07
C LYS A 144 -7.49 -17.16 -11.64
N THR A 145 -6.79 -16.41 -12.46
CA THR A 145 -7.19 -15.07 -12.92
C THR A 145 -8.17 -15.11 -14.09
N VAL A 146 -7.90 -15.95 -15.09
CA VAL A 146 -8.67 -16.00 -16.36
C VAL A 146 -9.79 -17.02 -16.31
N LEU A 147 -9.54 -18.17 -15.68
CA LEU A 147 -10.50 -19.26 -15.65
C LEU A 147 -11.32 -19.33 -14.36
N GLY A 148 -11.00 -18.49 -13.36
CA GLY A 148 -11.72 -18.40 -12.10
C GLY A 148 -11.58 -19.63 -11.20
N ILE A 149 -10.52 -20.42 -11.37
CA ILE A 149 -10.25 -21.60 -10.57
C ILE A 149 -9.71 -21.18 -9.20
N ASP A 150 -10.16 -21.84 -8.12
CA ASP A 150 -9.65 -21.57 -6.80
C ASP A 150 -8.14 -21.85 -6.71
N GLY A 151 -7.37 -20.90 -6.19
CA GLY A 151 -5.92 -21.02 -6.00
C GLY A 151 -5.51 -22.21 -5.14
N GLU A 152 -6.33 -22.60 -4.16
CA GLU A 152 -6.06 -23.74 -3.28
C GLU A 152 -5.90 -25.07 -4.06
N ALA A 153 -6.53 -25.22 -5.22
CA ALA A 153 -6.38 -26.41 -6.06
C ALA A 153 -4.94 -26.54 -6.61
N PHE A 154 -4.33 -25.44 -7.03
CA PHE A 154 -2.95 -25.40 -7.51
C PHE A 154 -1.95 -25.47 -6.36
N GLU A 155 -2.19 -24.74 -5.27
CA GLU A 155 -1.35 -24.76 -4.08
C GLU A 155 -1.26 -26.16 -3.47
N GLY A 156 -2.40 -26.84 -3.34
CA GLY A 156 -2.44 -28.23 -2.85
C GLY A 156 -1.66 -29.21 -3.73
N ALA A 157 -1.71 -29.05 -5.06
CA ALA A 157 -0.95 -29.88 -5.98
C ALA A 157 0.57 -29.61 -5.89
N LEU A 158 0.98 -28.33 -5.74
CA LEU A 158 2.38 -27.96 -5.53
C LEU A 158 2.92 -28.46 -4.18
N ASP A 159 2.14 -28.34 -3.12
CA ASP A 159 2.49 -28.82 -1.78
C ASP A 159 2.62 -30.36 -1.75
N ALA A 160 1.79 -31.07 -2.50
CA ALA A 160 1.93 -32.52 -2.66
C ALA A 160 3.26 -32.89 -3.36
N ALA A 161 3.68 -32.15 -4.39
CA ALA A 161 4.96 -32.35 -5.07
C ALA A 161 6.15 -32.07 -4.12
N LYS A 162 6.10 -30.96 -3.35
CA LYS A 162 7.11 -30.63 -2.36
C LYS A 162 7.20 -31.72 -1.27
N SER A 163 6.07 -32.17 -0.75
CA SER A 163 6.01 -33.23 0.26
C SER A 163 6.59 -34.56 -0.26
N ALA A 164 6.31 -34.90 -1.53
CA ALA A 164 6.90 -36.10 -2.17
C ALA A 164 8.42 -36.00 -2.30
N LYS A 165 8.97 -34.78 -2.49
CA LYS A 165 10.40 -34.50 -2.53
C LYS A 165 11.03 -34.42 -1.11
N GLY A 166 10.22 -34.25 -0.06
CA GLY A 166 10.68 -34.07 1.32
C GLY A 166 11.18 -32.65 1.63
N THR A 167 10.63 -31.63 0.98
CA THR A 167 10.98 -30.21 1.15
C THR A 167 9.74 -29.34 1.29
N ASP A 168 9.92 -28.16 1.89
CA ASP A 168 8.90 -27.09 1.92
C ASP A 168 9.25 -25.93 0.96
N ASN A 169 10.41 -26.01 0.28
CA ASN A 169 10.94 -24.95 -0.57
C ASN A 169 10.75 -25.29 -2.06
N ASP A 170 10.08 -24.41 -2.80
CA ASP A 170 9.86 -24.55 -4.26
C ASP A 170 11.19 -24.66 -5.05
N LEU A 171 12.27 -24.06 -4.54
CA LEU A 171 13.57 -24.07 -5.22
C LEU A 171 14.24 -25.46 -5.23
N ASP A 172 13.84 -26.35 -4.35
CA ASP A 172 14.38 -27.71 -4.27
C ASP A 172 13.73 -28.68 -5.28
N LEU A 173 12.63 -28.26 -5.94
CA LEU A 173 12.02 -29.00 -7.03
C LEU A 173 12.91 -28.90 -8.27
N ASP A 174 13.29 -30.03 -8.83
CA ASP A 174 14.08 -30.09 -10.07
C ASP A 174 13.21 -30.01 -11.34
N ALA A 175 13.83 -30.05 -12.51
CA ALA A 175 13.12 -29.92 -13.77
C ALA A 175 12.09 -31.03 -14.02
N GLU A 176 12.36 -32.27 -13.56
CA GLU A 176 11.44 -33.39 -13.71
C GLU A 176 10.24 -33.26 -12.78
N ASP A 177 10.46 -32.85 -11.53
CA ASP A 177 9.38 -32.54 -10.58
C ASP A 177 8.45 -31.46 -11.16
N LEU A 178 9.02 -30.40 -11.71
CA LEU A 178 8.25 -29.29 -12.28
C LEU A 178 7.50 -29.66 -13.57
N ARG A 179 8.03 -30.59 -14.38
CA ARG A 179 7.28 -31.16 -15.51
C ARG A 179 6.03 -31.89 -15.03
N GLN A 180 6.16 -32.68 -13.98
CA GLN A 180 5.02 -33.40 -13.38
C GLN A 180 4.01 -32.42 -12.78
N VAL A 181 4.46 -31.35 -12.12
CA VAL A 181 3.59 -30.29 -11.61
C VAL A 181 2.83 -29.61 -12.75
N VAL A 182 3.48 -29.31 -13.90
CA VAL A 182 2.82 -28.74 -15.09
C VAL A 182 1.71 -29.65 -15.57
N GLU A 183 1.94 -30.97 -15.71
CA GLU A 183 0.90 -31.91 -16.12
C GLU A 183 -0.24 -32.00 -15.10
N THR A 184 0.09 -31.97 -13.81
CA THR A 184 -0.93 -31.95 -12.73
C THR A 184 -1.76 -30.68 -12.81
N PHE A 185 -1.15 -29.52 -13.02
CA PHE A 185 -1.86 -28.25 -13.17
C PHE A 185 -2.76 -28.19 -14.39
N LYS A 186 -2.34 -28.78 -15.52
CA LYS A 186 -3.22 -28.94 -16.69
C LYS A 186 -4.46 -29.80 -16.39
N ASN A 187 -4.28 -30.87 -15.60
CA ASN A 187 -5.39 -31.71 -15.17
C ASN A 187 -6.34 -30.93 -14.25
N VAL A 188 -5.83 -30.13 -13.31
CA VAL A 188 -6.62 -29.21 -12.48
C VAL A 188 -7.44 -28.26 -13.36
N VAL A 189 -6.84 -27.71 -14.42
CA VAL A 189 -7.56 -26.83 -15.36
C VAL A 189 -8.69 -27.59 -16.05
N VAL A 190 -8.45 -28.81 -16.55
CA VAL A 190 -9.50 -29.62 -17.19
C VAL A 190 -10.62 -29.95 -16.21
N GLU A 191 -10.29 -30.35 -14.98
CA GLU A 191 -11.26 -30.74 -13.95
C GLU A 191 -12.17 -29.57 -13.54
N HIS A 192 -11.60 -28.38 -13.34
CA HIS A 192 -12.34 -27.22 -12.82
C HIS A 192 -12.95 -26.34 -13.92
N ALA A 193 -12.28 -26.17 -15.08
CA ALA A 193 -12.77 -25.32 -16.15
C ALA A 193 -13.49 -26.09 -17.27
N GLY A 194 -13.44 -27.44 -17.27
CA GLY A 194 -14.08 -28.29 -18.29
C GLY A 194 -13.43 -28.19 -19.68
N ARG A 195 -12.25 -27.58 -19.80
CA ARG A 195 -11.49 -27.41 -21.06
C ARG A 195 -9.97 -27.45 -20.77
N PRO A 196 -9.15 -27.86 -21.76
CA PRO A 196 -7.71 -27.84 -21.58
C PRO A 196 -7.16 -26.41 -21.46
N PHE A 197 -5.99 -26.28 -20.87
CA PHE A 197 -5.21 -25.03 -20.87
C PHE A 197 -4.91 -24.61 -22.32
N PRO A 198 -5.19 -23.36 -22.72
CA PRO A 198 -5.01 -22.91 -24.11
C PRO A 198 -3.55 -22.96 -24.53
N GLN A 199 -3.29 -23.63 -25.66
CA GLN A 199 -1.95 -23.79 -26.22
C GLN A 199 -1.62 -22.73 -27.29
N GLU A 200 -2.63 -22.00 -27.78
CA GLU A 200 -2.43 -20.94 -28.77
C GLU A 200 -2.08 -19.62 -28.07
N PRO A 201 -0.87 -19.05 -28.30
CA PRO A 201 -0.40 -17.85 -27.59
C PRO A 201 -1.30 -16.63 -27.74
N ARG A 202 -1.91 -16.44 -28.93
CA ARG A 202 -2.82 -15.33 -29.17
C ARG A 202 -4.12 -15.47 -28.37
N GLU A 203 -4.66 -16.68 -28.26
CA GLU A 203 -5.82 -16.96 -27.43
C GLU A 203 -5.53 -16.67 -25.95
N GLN A 204 -4.33 -17.05 -25.46
CA GLN A 204 -3.91 -16.73 -24.10
C GLN A 204 -3.91 -15.20 -23.85
N LEU A 205 -3.34 -14.44 -24.81
CA LEU A 205 -3.25 -12.98 -24.73
C LEU A 205 -4.65 -12.33 -24.69
N ASP A 206 -5.53 -12.70 -25.63
CA ASP A 206 -6.87 -12.12 -25.73
C ASP A 206 -7.71 -12.42 -24.48
N LEU A 207 -7.64 -13.65 -23.95
CA LEU A 207 -8.32 -14.03 -22.72
C LEU A 207 -7.77 -13.28 -21.49
N ALA A 208 -6.45 -13.11 -21.40
CA ALA A 208 -5.83 -12.37 -20.31
C ALA A 208 -6.21 -10.87 -20.32
N VAL A 209 -6.28 -10.25 -21.51
CA VAL A 209 -6.74 -8.85 -21.64
C VAL A 209 -8.17 -8.69 -21.14
N ARG A 210 -9.08 -9.60 -21.50
CA ARG A 210 -10.48 -9.58 -21.03
C ARG A 210 -10.56 -9.75 -19.52
N ALA A 211 -9.82 -10.71 -18.97
CA ALA A 211 -9.79 -10.93 -17.51
C ALA A 211 -9.30 -9.70 -16.76
N VAL A 212 -8.31 -8.97 -17.29
CA VAL A 212 -7.86 -7.70 -16.69
C VAL A 212 -8.96 -6.64 -16.77
N PHE A 213 -9.71 -6.50 -17.86
CA PHE A 213 -10.85 -5.60 -17.92
C PHE A 213 -11.91 -5.94 -16.87
N GLU A 214 -12.24 -7.23 -16.74
CA GLU A 214 -13.26 -7.73 -15.80
C GLU A 214 -12.80 -7.55 -14.34
N SER A 215 -11.49 -7.61 -14.08
CA SER A 215 -10.94 -7.43 -12.72
C SER A 215 -11.25 -6.06 -12.11
N TRP A 216 -11.61 -5.06 -12.93
CA TRP A 216 -12.11 -3.77 -12.45
C TRP A 216 -13.35 -3.90 -11.58
N ASN A 217 -14.21 -4.87 -11.84
CA ASN A 217 -15.49 -5.07 -11.16
C ASN A 217 -15.50 -6.25 -10.17
N THR A 218 -14.35 -6.83 -9.82
CA THR A 218 -14.29 -7.81 -8.73
C THR A 218 -14.66 -7.17 -7.38
N ASP A 219 -15.20 -7.96 -6.46
CA ASP A 219 -15.65 -7.47 -5.15
C ASP A 219 -14.54 -6.71 -4.40
N ARG A 220 -13.32 -7.25 -4.40
CA ARG A 220 -12.15 -6.61 -3.77
C ARG A 220 -11.83 -5.25 -4.39
N ALA A 221 -11.89 -5.13 -5.73
CA ALA A 221 -11.63 -3.87 -6.42
C ALA A 221 -12.75 -2.84 -6.16
N VAL A 222 -14.00 -3.27 -6.09
CA VAL A 222 -15.16 -2.41 -5.76
C VAL A 222 -15.08 -1.90 -4.32
N ILE A 223 -14.74 -2.77 -3.36
CA ILE A 223 -14.58 -2.41 -1.94
C ILE A 223 -13.45 -1.39 -1.79
N TYR A 224 -12.30 -1.65 -2.38
CA TYR A 224 -11.14 -0.75 -2.34
C TYR A 224 -11.48 0.63 -2.91
N ARG A 225 -12.13 0.69 -4.09
CA ARG A 225 -12.54 1.97 -4.69
C ARG A 225 -13.49 2.77 -3.80
N ARG A 226 -14.45 2.11 -3.14
CA ARG A 226 -15.35 2.77 -2.18
C ARG A 226 -14.58 3.33 -0.99
N GLN A 227 -13.64 2.56 -0.42
CA GLN A 227 -12.81 2.97 0.71
C GLN A 227 -11.94 4.19 0.35
N GLU A 228 -11.31 4.16 -0.81
CA GLU A 228 -10.39 5.21 -1.29
C GLU A 228 -11.11 6.33 -2.06
N ARG A 229 -12.45 6.29 -2.14
CA ARG A 229 -13.29 7.27 -2.87
C ARG A 229 -12.88 7.44 -4.34
N ILE A 230 -12.47 6.35 -4.98
CA ILE A 230 -12.10 6.32 -6.41
C ILE A 230 -13.39 6.22 -7.25
N PRO A 231 -13.59 7.08 -8.27
CA PRO A 231 -14.74 7.01 -9.16
C PRO A 231 -14.86 5.66 -9.87
N THR A 232 -16.09 5.20 -10.03
CA THR A 232 -16.37 3.85 -10.58
C THR A 232 -16.29 3.77 -12.10
N ASP A 233 -16.36 4.92 -12.79
CA ASP A 233 -16.43 5.08 -14.24
C ASP A 233 -15.06 5.20 -14.93
N LEU A 234 -13.96 5.03 -14.20
CA LEU A 234 -12.61 5.22 -14.74
C LEU A 234 -12.11 4.05 -15.59
N GLY A 235 -12.43 2.81 -15.22
CA GLY A 235 -11.87 1.62 -15.87
C GLY A 235 -10.38 1.39 -15.58
N THR A 236 -9.79 0.38 -16.22
CA THR A 236 -8.37 0.06 -16.16
C THR A 236 -7.76 0.00 -17.55
N ALA A 237 -6.53 0.45 -17.71
CA ALA A 237 -5.72 0.15 -18.87
C ALA A 237 -5.09 -1.25 -18.71
N VAL A 238 -4.61 -1.81 -19.82
CA VAL A 238 -3.86 -3.07 -19.86
C VAL A 238 -2.49 -2.83 -20.47
N ASN A 239 -1.44 -3.15 -19.73
CA ASN A 239 -0.07 -2.99 -20.18
C ASN A 239 0.48 -4.36 -20.61
N ILE A 240 0.89 -4.48 -21.85
CA ILE A 240 1.55 -5.66 -22.40
C ILE A 240 3.04 -5.33 -22.55
N CYS A 241 3.88 -6.04 -21.78
CA CYS A 241 5.32 -5.82 -21.76
C CYS A 241 6.04 -7.13 -22.11
N SER A 242 7.14 -7.05 -22.86
CA SER A 242 8.05 -8.19 -22.98
C SER A 242 8.52 -8.66 -21.61
N MET A 243 8.55 -9.98 -21.40
CA MET A 243 9.04 -10.54 -20.14
C MET A 243 10.54 -10.32 -19.98
N VAL A 244 10.94 -10.05 -18.74
CA VAL A 244 12.31 -10.10 -18.22
C VAL A 244 12.30 -10.96 -16.95
N PHE A 245 13.35 -11.75 -16.75
CA PHE A 245 13.31 -12.86 -15.81
C PHE A 245 14.30 -12.69 -14.65
N GLY A 246 13.78 -12.29 -13.50
CA GLY A 246 14.55 -12.28 -12.25
C GLY A 246 14.79 -13.67 -11.65
N ASN A 247 14.08 -14.69 -12.14
CA ASN A 247 14.21 -16.09 -11.71
C ASN A 247 14.97 -16.97 -12.72
N LEU A 248 15.76 -16.36 -13.60
CA LEU A 248 16.48 -17.09 -14.64
C LEU A 248 17.64 -17.91 -14.06
N ASP A 249 18.42 -17.31 -13.17
CA ASP A 249 19.57 -17.91 -12.49
C ASP A 249 19.97 -17.07 -11.25
N MET A 250 21.11 -17.41 -10.64
CA MET A 250 21.61 -16.72 -9.45
C MET A 250 22.18 -15.31 -9.75
N ASP A 251 22.47 -14.99 -11.02
CA ASP A 251 22.88 -13.63 -11.45
C ASP A 251 21.68 -12.76 -11.84
N SER A 252 20.48 -13.24 -11.50
CA SER A 252 19.21 -12.59 -11.76
C SER A 252 18.44 -12.38 -10.44
N GLY A 253 17.55 -11.40 -10.44
CA GLY A 253 16.72 -11.12 -9.28
C GLY A 253 15.72 -10.02 -9.55
N THR A 254 14.92 -9.71 -8.56
CA THR A 254 13.91 -8.66 -8.65
C THR A 254 13.84 -7.89 -7.34
N GLY A 255 13.39 -6.65 -7.39
CA GLY A 255 13.30 -5.85 -6.19
C GLY A 255 12.30 -4.70 -6.30
N VAL A 256 12.05 -4.14 -5.13
CA VAL A 256 11.29 -2.90 -4.98
C VAL A 256 12.15 -1.90 -4.22
N ALA A 257 12.22 -0.70 -4.72
CA ALA A 257 13.03 0.37 -4.16
C ALA A 257 12.19 1.62 -3.89
N PHE A 258 12.59 2.36 -2.86
CA PHE A 258 12.05 3.68 -2.56
C PHE A 258 13.20 4.69 -2.52
N THR A 259 13.02 5.85 -3.13
CA THR A 259 14.04 6.91 -3.13
C THR A 259 14.23 7.55 -1.75
N ARG A 260 13.28 7.36 -0.83
CA ARG A 260 13.33 7.71 0.61
C ARG A 260 12.56 6.68 1.40
N ASP A 261 12.80 6.57 2.71
CA ASP A 261 12.01 5.68 3.56
C ASP A 261 10.53 6.12 3.59
N PRO A 262 9.60 5.33 3.08
CA PRO A 262 8.18 5.68 3.07
C PRO A 262 7.53 5.67 4.47
N ALA A 263 8.17 5.08 5.46
CA ALA A 263 7.67 5.04 6.84
C ALA A 263 8.10 6.26 7.63
N SER A 264 9.39 6.64 7.59
CA SER A 264 9.96 7.72 8.39
C SER A 264 10.21 9.02 7.62
N GLY A 265 10.32 8.96 6.29
CA GLY A 265 10.74 10.08 5.44
C GLY A 265 12.25 10.29 5.41
N ALA A 266 13.04 9.41 6.02
CA ALA A 266 14.48 9.54 6.01
C ALA A 266 15.05 9.38 4.59
N GLN A 267 16.08 10.16 4.27
CA GLN A 267 16.84 10.03 3.03
C GLN A 267 17.67 8.75 3.05
N GLY A 268 17.83 8.13 1.89
CA GLY A 268 18.65 6.93 1.73
C GLY A 268 18.03 5.93 0.78
N VAL A 269 18.62 4.74 0.73
CA VAL A 269 18.20 3.64 -0.13
C VAL A 269 17.37 2.66 0.69
N TYR A 270 16.12 2.52 0.34
CA TYR A 270 15.16 1.65 1.03
C TYR A 270 14.51 0.70 0.04
N GLY A 271 14.22 -0.50 0.49
CA GLY A 271 13.56 -1.49 -0.32
C GLY A 271 14.07 -2.90 -0.05
N ASP A 272 13.58 -3.79 -0.88
CA ASP A 272 13.80 -5.23 -0.77
C ASP A 272 14.31 -5.77 -2.11
N TYR A 273 15.24 -6.69 -2.06
CA TYR A 273 15.75 -7.44 -3.20
C TYR A 273 15.64 -8.93 -2.95
N LEU A 274 15.29 -9.68 -3.98
CA LEU A 274 15.21 -11.13 -3.93
C LEU A 274 15.91 -11.74 -5.14
N GLN A 275 16.99 -12.46 -4.87
CA GLN A 275 17.79 -13.16 -5.87
C GLN A 275 17.02 -14.40 -6.39
N ASN A 276 17.15 -14.67 -7.68
CA ASN A 276 16.51 -15.80 -8.36
C ASN A 276 14.99 -15.86 -8.07
N ALA A 277 14.27 -14.77 -8.38
CA ALA A 277 12.84 -14.62 -8.08
C ALA A 277 12.12 -13.77 -9.11
N GLN A 278 10.81 -13.98 -9.25
CA GLN A 278 9.91 -13.08 -9.98
C GLN A 278 9.35 -11.98 -9.05
N GLY A 279 8.87 -10.87 -9.64
CA GLY A 279 8.36 -9.73 -8.88
C GLY A 279 7.23 -10.07 -7.92
N GLU A 280 6.39 -11.04 -8.25
CA GLU A 280 5.31 -11.52 -7.38
C GLU A 280 5.83 -12.16 -6.09
N ASP A 281 7.00 -12.81 -6.11
CA ASP A 281 7.59 -13.46 -4.93
C ASP A 281 7.98 -12.44 -3.87
N VAL A 282 8.42 -11.22 -4.29
CA VAL A 282 8.74 -10.10 -3.38
C VAL A 282 7.47 -9.50 -2.79
N VAL A 283 6.47 -9.22 -3.65
CA VAL A 283 5.23 -8.51 -3.25
C VAL A 283 4.33 -9.40 -2.40
N ALA A 284 4.25 -10.70 -2.72
CA ALA A 284 3.46 -11.67 -1.95
C ALA A 284 4.10 -11.98 -0.58
N GLY A 285 5.41 -11.76 -0.41
CA GLY A 285 6.11 -12.04 0.83
C GLY A 285 6.28 -13.54 1.13
N ILE A 286 6.29 -14.36 0.08
CA ILE A 286 6.41 -15.82 0.19
C ILE A 286 7.82 -16.23 0.64
N ARG A 287 8.83 -15.44 0.29
CA ARG A 287 10.25 -15.64 0.61
C ARG A 287 10.79 -14.43 1.36
N ASN A 288 11.78 -14.66 2.20
CA ASN A 288 12.48 -13.59 2.90
C ASN A 288 13.35 -12.81 1.91
N THR A 289 13.20 -11.49 1.91
CA THR A 289 13.96 -10.58 1.06
C THR A 289 15.23 -10.12 1.74
N LEU A 290 16.22 -9.70 0.96
CA LEU A 290 17.40 -8.99 1.43
C LEU A 290 17.13 -7.49 1.41
N PRO A 291 17.59 -6.73 2.41
CA PRO A 291 17.59 -5.26 2.34
C PRO A 291 18.32 -4.79 1.08
N LEU A 292 17.75 -3.82 0.38
CA LEU A 292 18.28 -3.35 -0.91
C LEU A 292 19.78 -2.95 -0.88
N PRO A 293 20.35 -2.38 0.20
CA PRO A 293 21.78 -2.09 0.25
C PRO A 293 22.70 -3.32 0.11
N GLU A 294 22.21 -4.53 0.42
CA GLU A 294 22.99 -5.76 0.23
C GLU A 294 23.23 -6.10 -1.25
N LEU A 295 22.41 -5.55 -2.16
CA LEU A 295 22.62 -5.68 -3.60
C LEU A 295 23.97 -5.09 -4.05
N GLU A 296 24.50 -4.07 -3.34
CA GLU A 296 25.82 -3.51 -3.62
C GLU A 296 26.93 -4.55 -3.56
N GLN A 297 26.80 -5.52 -2.66
CA GLN A 297 27.78 -6.60 -2.51
C GLN A 297 27.57 -7.73 -3.53
N LEU A 298 26.32 -7.98 -3.91
CA LEU A 298 25.95 -9.05 -4.86
C LEU A 298 26.19 -8.65 -6.32
N ASP A 299 25.75 -7.46 -6.70
CA ASP A 299 25.88 -6.89 -8.05
C ASP A 299 26.09 -5.37 -7.97
N PRO A 300 27.36 -4.93 -7.75
CA PRO A 300 27.68 -3.53 -7.60
C PRO A 300 27.38 -2.69 -8.86
N VAL A 301 27.38 -3.30 -10.04
CA VAL A 301 27.12 -2.60 -11.31
C VAL A 301 25.62 -2.25 -11.41
N SER A 302 24.75 -3.23 -11.22
CA SER A 302 23.31 -3.00 -11.21
C SER A 302 22.90 -2.09 -10.05
N TYR A 303 23.52 -2.22 -8.87
CA TYR A 303 23.26 -1.32 -7.74
C TYR A 303 23.58 0.14 -8.09
N ALA A 304 24.78 0.42 -8.63
CA ALA A 304 25.16 1.78 -9.03
C ALA A 304 24.23 2.36 -10.11
N GLN A 305 23.82 1.53 -11.08
CA GLN A 305 22.84 1.93 -12.08
C GLN A 305 21.49 2.25 -11.46
N LEU A 306 21.00 1.43 -10.52
CA LEU A 306 19.75 1.66 -9.80
C LEU A 306 19.81 2.98 -9.02
N MET A 307 20.91 3.29 -8.33
CA MET A 307 21.07 4.56 -7.63
C MET A 307 20.93 5.76 -8.56
N THR A 308 21.57 5.70 -9.73
CA THR A 308 21.44 6.75 -10.74
C THR A 308 20.01 6.92 -11.24
N ILE A 309 19.30 5.80 -11.48
CA ILE A 309 17.90 5.81 -11.89
C ILE A 309 17.00 6.38 -10.79
N MET A 310 17.23 6.00 -9.52
CA MET A 310 16.45 6.51 -8.39
C MET A 310 16.58 8.03 -8.27
N GLN A 311 17.79 8.56 -8.39
CA GLN A 311 18.02 10.01 -8.38
C GLN A 311 17.31 10.68 -9.57
N THR A 312 17.47 10.16 -10.78
CA THR A 312 16.81 10.68 -12.00
C THR A 312 15.28 10.72 -11.84
N LEU A 313 14.70 9.68 -11.27
CA LEU A 313 13.24 9.62 -11.07
C LEU A 313 12.77 10.61 -9.99
N GLU A 314 13.47 10.72 -8.86
CA GLU A 314 13.12 11.68 -7.82
C GLU A 314 13.21 13.12 -8.31
N GLU A 315 14.25 13.47 -9.05
CA GLU A 315 14.42 14.79 -9.68
C GLU A 315 13.36 15.06 -10.75
N HIS A 316 12.98 14.04 -11.53
CA HIS A 316 11.98 14.17 -12.60
C HIS A 316 10.54 14.30 -12.08
N TYR A 317 10.18 13.53 -11.04
CA TYR A 317 8.85 13.56 -10.43
C TYR A 317 8.75 14.58 -9.30
N LEU A 318 9.86 15.13 -8.84
CA LEU A 318 9.97 16.06 -7.71
C LEU A 318 9.34 15.51 -6.44
N ASP A 319 9.43 14.18 -6.25
CA ASP A 319 8.80 13.50 -5.11
C ASP A 319 9.42 12.11 -4.88
N LEU A 320 9.17 11.54 -3.69
CA LEU A 320 9.47 10.15 -3.36
C LEU A 320 8.90 9.23 -4.45
N CYS A 321 9.75 8.40 -5.04
CA CYS A 321 9.37 7.38 -6.00
C CYS A 321 9.43 5.98 -5.38
N ASP A 322 8.43 5.18 -5.72
CA ASP A 322 8.31 3.73 -5.50
C ASP A 322 8.61 3.06 -6.85
N ILE A 323 9.52 2.10 -6.86
CA ILE A 323 10.15 1.55 -8.07
C ILE A 323 10.12 0.03 -7.99
N GLU A 324 9.63 -0.61 -9.06
CA GLU A 324 9.79 -2.05 -9.27
C GLU A 324 10.83 -2.28 -10.37
N PHE A 325 11.80 -3.14 -10.11
CA PHE A 325 12.87 -3.45 -11.06
C PHE A 325 13.19 -4.95 -11.10
N THR A 326 13.79 -5.38 -12.19
CA THR A 326 14.30 -6.75 -12.35
C THR A 326 15.71 -6.69 -12.92
N ILE A 327 16.60 -7.52 -12.41
CA ILE A 327 17.91 -7.77 -12.95
C ILE A 327 17.86 -9.15 -13.64
N GLU A 328 18.17 -9.17 -14.92
CA GLU A 328 18.29 -10.40 -15.73
C GLU A 328 19.74 -10.53 -16.19
N ARG A 329 20.49 -11.46 -15.59
CA ARG A 329 21.93 -11.69 -15.89
C ARG A 329 22.73 -10.38 -15.91
N GLY A 330 22.67 -9.63 -14.82
CA GLY A 330 23.40 -8.36 -14.66
C GLY A 330 22.85 -7.20 -15.49
N LYS A 331 21.71 -7.35 -16.16
CA LYS A 331 21.04 -6.25 -16.87
C LYS A 331 19.81 -5.79 -16.10
N LEU A 332 19.84 -4.52 -15.66
CA LEU A 332 18.74 -3.92 -14.94
C LEU A 332 17.62 -3.47 -15.87
N TRP A 333 16.38 -3.72 -15.45
CA TRP A 333 15.15 -3.35 -16.15
C TRP A 333 14.18 -2.69 -15.17
N MET A 334 13.55 -1.59 -15.62
CA MET A 334 12.53 -0.87 -14.87
C MET A 334 11.15 -1.39 -15.25
N LEU A 335 10.40 -1.92 -14.29
CA LEU A 335 9.08 -2.48 -14.53
C LEU A 335 7.93 -1.54 -14.17
N GLN A 336 8.17 -0.65 -13.20
CA GLN A 336 7.18 0.33 -12.75
C GLN A 336 7.85 1.43 -11.96
N THR A 337 7.33 2.64 -12.08
CA THR A 337 7.54 3.72 -11.12
C THR A 337 6.23 4.41 -10.79
N ARG A 338 6.14 4.98 -9.60
CA ARG A 338 5.03 5.84 -9.17
C ARG A 338 5.48 6.74 -8.03
N VAL A 339 4.74 7.80 -7.78
CA VAL A 339 4.87 8.56 -6.53
C VAL A 339 4.52 7.61 -5.37
N GLY A 340 5.44 7.45 -4.45
CA GLY A 340 5.35 6.44 -3.39
C GLY A 340 4.28 6.78 -2.34
N LYS A 341 3.50 5.77 -1.95
CA LYS A 341 2.65 5.87 -0.77
C LYS A 341 3.54 5.95 0.47
N ARG A 342 3.15 6.83 1.39
CA ARG A 342 3.95 7.14 2.59
C ARG A 342 3.07 7.37 3.80
N THR A 343 3.66 7.30 4.98
CA THR A 343 2.98 7.64 6.23
C THR A 343 2.77 9.14 6.34
N ALA A 344 1.91 9.56 7.26
CA ALA A 344 1.72 10.97 7.56
C ALA A 344 3.03 11.65 8.03
N ALA A 345 3.82 10.99 8.87
CA ALA A 345 5.11 11.51 9.33
C ALA A 345 6.10 11.70 8.17
N ALA A 346 6.22 10.69 7.29
CA ALA A 346 7.05 10.78 6.11
C ALA A 346 6.57 11.89 5.15
N ALA A 347 5.26 12.10 5.00
CA ALA A 347 4.73 13.14 4.13
C ALA A 347 5.19 14.54 4.56
N PHE A 348 5.08 14.87 5.86
CA PHE A 348 5.54 16.17 6.38
C PHE A 348 7.05 16.34 6.28
N ARG A 349 7.84 15.33 6.64
CA ARG A 349 9.31 15.39 6.54
C ARG A 349 9.78 15.51 5.09
N ILE A 350 9.27 14.69 4.19
CA ILE A 350 9.66 14.73 2.77
C ILE A 350 9.30 16.07 2.14
N ALA A 351 8.10 16.61 2.40
CA ALA A 351 7.71 17.91 1.87
C ALA A 351 8.70 19.02 2.24
N THR A 352 9.12 19.10 3.52
CA THR A 352 10.10 20.09 3.96
C THR A 352 11.51 19.82 3.45
N GLN A 353 11.93 18.56 3.37
CA GLN A 353 13.24 18.19 2.80
C GLN A 353 13.36 18.56 1.32
N LEU A 354 12.29 18.37 0.52
CA LEU A 354 12.28 18.76 -0.89
C LEU A 354 12.38 20.29 -1.07
N VAL A 355 11.81 21.07 -0.13
CA VAL A 355 12.01 22.53 -0.10
C VAL A 355 13.46 22.88 0.22
N ASP A 356 14.07 22.22 1.22
CA ASP A 356 15.47 22.48 1.60
C ASP A 356 16.46 22.14 0.48
N GLN A 357 16.10 21.17 -0.37
CA GLN A 357 16.85 20.80 -1.57
C GLN A 357 16.57 21.72 -2.78
N GLY A 358 15.63 22.65 -2.67
CA GLY A 358 15.26 23.56 -3.76
C GLY A 358 14.47 22.88 -4.90
N MET A 359 13.91 21.68 -4.65
CA MET A 359 13.14 20.93 -5.65
C MET A 359 11.71 21.44 -5.77
N ILE A 360 11.13 21.91 -4.67
CA ILE A 360 9.78 22.50 -4.61
C ILE A 360 9.81 23.76 -3.74
N ASP A 361 8.79 24.59 -3.84
CA ASP A 361 8.57 25.70 -2.92
C ASP A 361 7.67 25.33 -1.73
N MET A 362 7.46 26.26 -0.80
CA MET A 362 6.62 26.00 0.38
C MET A 362 5.14 25.91 0.05
N ASP A 363 4.65 26.56 -0.98
CA ASP A 363 3.25 26.47 -1.43
C ASP A 363 2.96 25.04 -1.94
N GLU A 364 3.87 24.50 -2.74
CA GLU A 364 3.80 23.12 -3.19
C GLU A 364 3.91 22.13 -2.01
N ALA A 365 4.82 22.39 -1.05
CA ALA A 365 4.97 21.55 0.13
C ALA A 365 3.68 21.45 0.96
N VAL A 366 2.98 22.59 1.18
CA VAL A 366 1.67 22.64 1.85
C VAL A 366 0.62 21.84 1.06
N SER A 367 0.64 21.93 -0.28
CA SER A 367 -0.33 21.21 -1.13
C SER A 367 -0.19 19.68 -1.05
N ARG A 368 0.99 19.17 -0.67
CA ARG A 368 1.32 17.73 -0.61
C ARG A 368 0.95 17.04 0.69
N VAL A 369 0.58 17.82 1.70
CA VAL A 369 0.13 17.30 3.00
C VAL A 369 -1.34 17.64 3.23
N SER A 370 -2.01 16.90 4.08
CA SER A 370 -3.43 17.10 4.35
C SER A 370 -3.73 17.19 5.85
N GLY A 371 -4.85 17.85 6.20
CA GLY A 371 -5.34 17.89 7.57
C GLY A 371 -5.63 16.49 8.13
N ALA A 372 -6.04 15.53 7.28
CA ALA A 372 -6.23 14.14 7.69
C ALA A 372 -4.91 13.48 8.11
N GLN A 373 -3.83 13.74 7.40
CA GLN A 373 -2.49 13.26 7.78
C GLN A 373 -2.01 13.92 9.07
N LEU A 374 -2.23 15.23 9.24
CA LEU A 374 -1.92 15.90 10.51
C LEU A 374 -2.68 15.27 11.68
N ALA A 375 -3.98 14.98 11.50
CA ALA A 375 -4.78 14.30 12.50
C ALA A 375 -4.23 12.90 12.86
N GLN A 376 -3.70 12.15 11.87
CA GLN A 376 -3.04 10.87 12.14
C GLN A 376 -1.80 11.02 13.03
N LEU A 377 -1.06 12.11 12.89
CA LEU A 377 0.12 12.39 13.73
C LEU A 377 -0.22 12.70 15.17
N MET A 378 -1.47 13.02 15.46
CA MET A 378 -1.94 13.30 16.81
C MET A 378 -2.33 12.03 17.59
N PHE A 379 -2.29 10.85 16.96
CA PHE A 379 -2.56 9.59 17.67
C PHE A 379 -1.45 9.25 18.66
N PRO A 380 -1.84 8.62 19.78
CA PRO A 380 -0.90 8.27 20.84
C PRO A 380 0.11 7.19 20.42
N ARG A 381 1.21 7.07 21.17
CA ARG A 381 2.26 6.06 21.05
C ARG A 381 2.43 5.29 22.35
N PHE A 382 3.20 4.20 22.34
CA PHE A 382 3.45 3.48 23.60
C PHE A 382 4.37 4.24 24.54
N ASP A 383 4.07 4.13 25.84
CA ASP A 383 4.97 4.61 26.87
C ASP A 383 6.23 3.73 26.94
N GLU A 384 7.36 4.28 26.55
CA GLU A 384 8.65 3.59 26.57
C GLU A 384 9.13 3.26 27.99
N LYS A 385 8.63 3.99 28.99
CA LYS A 385 8.99 3.83 30.40
C LYS A 385 8.05 2.90 31.16
N ALA A 386 7.00 2.39 30.52
CA ALA A 386 6.04 1.51 31.17
C ALA A 386 6.71 0.24 31.69
N ALA A 387 6.55 -0.02 32.98
CA ALA A 387 7.03 -1.24 33.61
C ALA A 387 6.21 -2.46 33.11
N GLY A 388 6.87 -3.61 32.94
CA GLY A 388 6.18 -4.86 32.60
C GLY A 388 5.95 -5.08 31.10
N ARG A 389 6.51 -4.29 30.22
CA ARG A 389 6.49 -4.54 28.78
C ARG A 389 7.15 -5.88 28.46
N ARG A 390 6.35 -6.88 28.08
CA ARG A 390 6.82 -8.20 27.71
C ARG A 390 6.93 -8.30 26.19
N LYS A 391 8.07 -7.90 25.64
CA LYS A 391 8.37 -8.10 24.21
C LYS A 391 8.44 -9.60 23.91
N ILE A 392 7.71 -10.04 22.89
CA ILE A 392 7.68 -11.44 22.45
C ILE A 392 8.32 -11.64 21.09
N ALA A 393 8.36 -10.60 20.26
CA ALA A 393 8.97 -10.66 18.93
C ALA A 393 9.29 -9.25 18.41
N GLN A 394 9.99 -9.21 17.28
CA GLN A 394 10.27 -8.00 16.52
C GLN A 394 10.25 -8.32 15.03
N GLY A 395 9.62 -7.45 14.26
CA GLY A 395 9.57 -7.48 12.82
C GLY A 395 9.95 -6.15 12.20
N MET A 396 9.55 -5.95 10.96
CA MET A 396 9.78 -4.70 10.22
C MET A 396 8.70 -3.67 10.57
N ASN A 397 9.13 -2.44 10.79
CA ASN A 397 8.28 -1.27 10.99
C ASN A 397 7.62 -0.88 9.65
N ALA A 398 6.47 -1.47 9.36
CA ALA A 398 5.80 -1.32 8.06
C ALA A 398 4.87 -0.10 8.00
N SER A 399 4.15 0.21 9.07
CA SER A 399 3.33 1.41 9.21
C SER A 399 3.28 1.84 10.68
N PRO A 400 3.72 3.07 11.02
CA PRO A 400 3.90 3.50 12.40
C PRO A 400 2.57 3.63 13.16
N GLY A 401 2.71 3.74 14.48
CA GLY A 401 1.63 3.89 15.45
C GLY A 401 1.65 2.79 16.49
N ALA A 402 0.87 2.97 17.55
CA ALA A 402 0.64 2.01 18.61
C ALA A 402 -0.76 1.39 18.46
N ALA A 403 -0.84 0.08 18.40
CA ALA A 403 -2.11 -0.63 18.38
C ALA A 403 -2.16 -1.70 19.47
N VAL A 404 -3.27 -1.70 20.21
CA VAL A 404 -3.58 -2.68 21.24
C VAL A 404 -4.90 -3.35 20.87
N GLY A 405 -4.96 -4.67 20.97
CA GLY A 405 -6.20 -5.38 20.67
C GLY A 405 -6.11 -6.88 20.85
N LYS A 406 -7.27 -7.51 20.77
CA LYS A 406 -7.41 -8.97 20.79
C LYS A 406 -6.95 -9.57 19.48
N VAL A 407 -6.16 -10.62 19.55
CA VAL A 407 -5.69 -11.35 18.36
C VAL A 407 -6.84 -12.02 17.64
N VAL A 408 -6.90 -11.85 16.33
CA VAL A 408 -7.80 -12.57 15.42
C VAL A 408 -7.03 -13.06 14.20
N PHE A 409 -7.38 -14.26 13.71
CA PHE A 409 -6.61 -14.92 12.65
C PHE A 409 -7.29 -14.92 11.28
N ASP A 410 -8.47 -14.36 11.17
CA ASP A 410 -9.20 -14.24 9.91
C ASP A 410 -9.96 -12.91 9.78
N SER A 411 -10.20 -12.52 8.53
CA SER A 411 -10.87 -11.27 8.18
C SER A 411 -12.31 -11.19 8.69
N TYR A 412 -13.04 -12.32 8.67
CA TYR A 412 -14.43 -12.38 9.13
C TYR A 412 -14.52 -12.11 10.64
N THR A 413 -13.69 -12.77 11.44
CA THR A 413 -13.64 -12.58 12.90
C THR A 413 -13.23 -11.15 13.25
N ALA A 414 -12.26 -10.56 12.52
CA ALA A 414 -11.85 -9.17 12.69
C ALA A 414 -13.04 -8.22 12.52
N VAL A 415 -13.79 -8.34 11.44
CA VAL A 415 -14.97 -7.52 11.16
C VAL A 415 -16.06 -7.71 12.21
N LYS A 416 -16.33 -8.97 12.59
CA LYS A 416 -17.36 -9.32 13.58
C LYS A 416 -17.07 -8.70 14.92
N TRP A 417 -15.86 -8.85 15.45
CA TRP A 417 -15.50 -8.35 16.78
C TRP A 417 -15.37 -6.82 16.80
N SER A 418 -14.82 -6.23 15.75
CA SER A 418 -14.77 -4.77 15.62
C SER A 418 -16.18 -4.14 15.64
N ARG A 419 -17.16 -4.77 14.98
CA ARG A 419 -18.57 -4.32 15.02
C ARG A 419 -19.20 -4.44 16.41
N SER A 420 -18.73 -5.33 17.27
CA SER A 420 -19.16 -5.43 18.67
C SER A 420 -18.41 -4.49 19.62
N GLY A 421 -17.56 -3.60 19.08
CA GLY A 421 -16.81 -2.59 19.86
C GLY A 421 -15.46 -3.08 20.39
N GLU A 422 -15.01 -4.28 20.01
CA GLU A 422 -13.71 -4.80 20.41
C GLU A 422 -12.58 -4.25 19.52
N SER A 423 -11.48 -3.87 20.14
CA SER A 423 -10.23 -3.59 19.41
C SER A 423 -9.55 -4.90 19.06
N VAL A 424 -9.21 -5.10 17.78
CA VAL A 424 -8.61 -6.33 17.31
C VAL A 424 -7.31 -6.09 16.53
N ILE A 425 -6.38 -7.03 16.64
CA ILE A 425 -5.17 -7.12 15.82
C ILE A 425 -5.35 -8.30 14.87
N LEU A 426 -5.31 -8.03 13.57
CA LEU A 426 -5.37 -9.08 12.54
C LEU A 426 -3.99 -9.71 12.37
N VAL A 427 -3.87 -11.00 12.70
CA VAL A 427 -2.63 -11.76 12.64
C VAL A 427 -2.70 -12.77 11.49
N ARG A 428 -1.75 -12.67 10.56
CA ARG A 428 -1.67 -13.56 9.38
C ARG A 428 -0.22 -14.04 9.18
N ARG A 429 -0.02 -15.09 8.37
CA ARG A 429 1.33 -15.40 7.84
C ARG A 429 1.75 -14.30 6.88
N GLU A 430 0.95 -14.07 5.88
CA GLU A 430 0.95 -12.94 4.93
C GLU A 430 -0.51 -12.50 4.71
N THR A 431 -0.74 -11.25 4.33
CA THR A 431 -2.07 -10.81 3.90
C THR A 431 -2.21 -10.91 2.39
N ASN A 432 -3.40 -11.23 1.95
CA ASN A 432 -3.81 -11.19 0.55
C ASN A 432 -4.95 -10.18 0.35
N PRO A 433 -5.35 -9.89 -0.88
CA PRO A 433 -6.44 -8.95 -1.16
C PRO A 433 -7.78 -9.28 -0.51
N ASP A 434 -8.05 -10.54 -0.22
CA ASP A 434 -9.31 -10.98 0.42
C ASP A 434 -9.34 -10.62 1.93
N ASP A 435 -8.18 -10.34 2.53
CA ASP A 435 -8.07 -9.85 3.91
C ASP A 435 -8.44 -8.37 4.09
N LEU A 436 -8.71 -7.63 3.01
CA LEU A 436 -8.91 -6.18 3.03
C LEU A 436 -9.98 -5.73 4.05
N ASN A 437 -11.11 -6.42 4.12
CA ASN A 437 -12.18 -6.09 5.07
C ASN A 437 -11.72 -6.23 6.53
N GLY A 438 -10.97 -7.28 6.83
CA GLY A 438 -10.37 -7.50 8.15
C GLY A 438 -9.31 -6.46 8.48
N MET A 439 -8.49 -6.08 7.50
CA MET A 439 -7.49 -5.01 7.66
C MET A 439 -8.12 -3.64 7.93
N ILE A 440 -9.25 -3.33 7.27
CA ILE A 440 -10.01 -2.10 7.53
C ILE A 440 -10.57 -2.10 8.96
N ALA A 441 -11.12 -3.22 9.42
CA ALA A 441 -11.76 -3.35 10.72
C ALA A 441 -10.77 -3.40 11.88
N ALA A 442 -9.56 -3.92 11.66
CA ALA A 442 -8.54 -4.08 12.69
C ALA A 442 -7.94 -2.74 13.14
N ALA A 443 -7.55 -2.64 14.40
CA ALA A 443 -6.75 -1.55 14.94
C ALA A 443 -5.30 -1.62 14.44
N GLY A 444 -4.79 -2.84 14.21
CA GLY A 444 -3.45 -3.07 13.67
C GLY A 444 -3.33 -4.41 12.95
N ILE A 445 -2.28 -4.55 12.16
CA ILE A 445 -1.98 -5.72 11.33
C ILE A 445 -0.60 -6.26 11.71
N LEU A 446 -0.53 -7.57 11.92
CA LEU A 446 0.70 -8.29 12.24
C LEU A 446 0.87 -9.45 11.26
N THR A 447 2.02 -9.52 10.58
CA THR A 447 2.34 -10.68 9.72
C THR A 447 3.67 -11.30 10.07
N SER A 448 3.75 -12.64 10.00
CA SER A 448 5.00 -13.36 10.23
C SER A 448 5.93 -13.32 9.01
N ARG A 449 5.41 -13.03 7.83
CA ARG A 449 6.16 -12.93 6.57
C ARG A 449 5.93 -11.58 5.89
N GLY A 450 6.79 -11.26 4.93
CA GLY A 450 6.70 -10.07 4.09
C GLY A 450 7.52 -8.90 4.58
N GLY A 451 8.03 -8.11 3.63
CA GLY A 451 8.82 -6.90 3.87
C GLY A 451 8.00 -5.62 3.91
N LYS A 452 8.69 -4.48 3.92
CA LYS A 452 8.08 -3.13 3.88
C LYS A 452 7.30 -2.86 2.59
N THR A 453 7.46 -3.69 1.58
CA THR A 453 6.81 -3.61 0.26
C THR A 453 5.68 -4.61 0.08
N SER A 454 5.46 -5.50 1.06
CA SER A 454 4.39 -6.51 1.03
C SER A 454 3.00 -5.88 0.98
N HIS A 455 2.00 -6.66 0.57
CA HIS A 455 0.60 -6.24 0.54
C HIS A 455 0.14 -5.67 1.89
N ALA A 456 0.47 -6.35 3.00
CA ALA A 456 0.14 -5.88 4.36
C ALA A 456 0.70 -4.47 4.62
N ALA A 457 1.98 -4.25 4.32
CA ALA A 457 2.66 -2.98 4.55
C ALA A 457 2.10 -1.84 3.68
N VAL A 458 1.91 -2.08 2.39
CA VAL A 458 1.44 -1.06 1.44
C VAL A 458 0.00 -0.65 1.74
N VAL A 459 -0.88 -1.61 1.99
CA VAL A 459 -2.29 -1.36 2.27
C VAL A 459 -2.45 -0.68 3.64
N ALA A 460 -1.76 -1.16 4.68
CA ALA A 460 -1.81 -0.55 6.01
C ALA A 460 -1.35 0.90 6.00
N ARG A 461 -0.25 1.23 5.31
CA ARG A 461 0.20 2.62 5.15
C ARG A 461 -0.84 3.49 4.45
N GLY A 462 -1.44 2.96 3.38
CA GLY A 462 -2.50 3.67 2.65
C GLY A 462 -3.70 4.00 3.55
N MET A 463 -4.00 3.16 4.52
CA MET A 463 -5.12 3.32 5.45
C MET A 463 -4.75 4.05 6.75
N GLY A 464 -3.47 4.37 6.99
CA GLY A 464 -3.00 4.91 8.27
C GLY A 464 -3.13 3.93 9.44
N LYS A 465 -3.11 2.61 9.17
CA LYS A 465 -3.20 1.55 10.20
C LYS A 465 -1.82 1.13 10.65
N THR A 466 -1.67 0.89 11.95
CA THR A 466 -0.43 0.32 12.51
C THR A 466 -0.15 -1.04 11.89
N CYS A 467 1.08 -1.27 11.43
CA CYS A 467 1.45 -2.55 10.83
C CYS A 467 2.89 -2.94 11.16
N VAL A 468 3.03 -4.20 11.58
CA VAL A 468 4.33 -4.87 11.75
C VAL A 468 4.36 -6.09 10.84
N CYS A 469 5.34 -6.17 9.95
CA CYS A 469 5.50 -7.26 8.98
C CYS A 469 6.77 -8.07 9.23
N GLY A 470 6.83 -9.29 8.64
CA GLY A 470 8.06 -10.09 8.62
C GLY A 470 8.55 -10.48 10.01
N VAL A 471 7.63 -10.76 10.92
CA VAL A 471 7.98 -11.23 12.26
C VAL A 471 8.24 -12.73 12.20
N GLU A 472 9.38 -13.14 11.62
CA GLU A 472 9.73 -14.54 11.36
C GLU A 472 9.76 -15.40 12.62
N ALA A 473 10.01 -14.78 13.76
CA ALA A 473 10.00 -15.45 15.05
C ALA A 473 8.59 -15.92 15.49
N LEU A 474 7.53 -15.50 14.77
CA LEU A 474 6.16 -15.89 15.05
C LEU A 474 5.70 -16.97 14.09
N ASP A 475 5.36 -18.14 14.62
CA ASP A 475 4.74 -19.23 13.86
C ASP A 475 3.21 -19.14 13.99
N VAL A 476 2.57 -18.73 12.89
CA VAL A 476 1.12 -18.43 12.85
C VAL A 476 0.35 -19.63 12.29
N HIS A 477 -0.51 -20.21 13.11
CA HIS A 477 -1.39 -21.34 12.79
C HIS A 477 -2.86 -20.87 12.69
N THR A 478 -3.26 -20.36 11.55
CA THR A 478 -4.60 -19.78 11.35
C THR A 478 -5.74 -20.78 11.57
N LYS A 479 -5.55 -22.06 11.19
CA LYS A 479 -6.56 -23.13 11.41
C LYS A 479 -6.72 -23.48 12.89
N GLU A 480 -5.64 -23.50 13.65
CA GLU A 480 -5.64 -23.78 15.09
C GLU A 480 -6.00 -22.54 15.92
N ARG A 481 -6.04 -21.36 15.28
CA ARG A 481 -6.26 -20.05 15.91
C ARG A 481 -5.28 -19.75 17.05
N ILE A 482 -4.00 -20.02 16.78
CA ILE A 482 -2.88 -19.75 17.69
C ILE A 482 -1.70 -19.14 16.94
N MET A 483 -0.88 -18.44 17.68
CA MET A 483 0.43 -17.95 17.26
C MET A 483 1.46 -18.37 18.31
N ARG A 484 2.54 -19.00 17.87
CA ARG A 484 3.66 -19.36 18.75
C ARG A 484 4.78 -18.35 18.61
N ALA A 485 5.27 -17.86 19.72
CA ALA A 485 6.40 -16.94 19.81
C ALA A 485 7.59 -17.64 20.49
N PRO A 486 8.81 -17.06 20.42
CA PRO A 486 9.99 -17.60 21.11
C PRO A 486 9.76 -17.87 22.59
N HIS A 487 10.60 -18.70 23.16
CA HIS A 487 10.57 -19.07 24.59
C HIS A 487 9.27 -19.74 25.04
N GLY A 488 8.58 -20.45 24.13
CA GLY A 488 7.39 -21.24 24.45
C GLY A 488 6.11 -20.43 24.71
N VAL A 489 6.10 -19.15 24.32
CA VAL A 489 4.91 -18.31 24.42
C VAL A 489 3.90 -18.73 23.34
N VAL A 490 2.66 -19.01 23.76
CA VAL A 490 1.54 -19.31 22.86
C VAL A 490 0.47 -18.23 23.08
N VAL A 491 0.05 -17.61 21.98
CA VAL A 491 -1.01 -16.60 21.97
C VAL A 491 -2.21 -17.19 21.24
N HIS A 492 -3.37 -17.17 21.91
CA HIS A 492 -4.61 -17.71 21.37
C HIS A 492 -5.48 -16.59 20.80
N GLU A 493 -6.44 -16.94 19.97
CA GLU A 493 -7.46 -15.99 19.54
C GLU A 493 -8.18 -15.40 20.76
N GLY A 494 -8.27 -14.07 20.79
CA GLY A 494 -8.84 -13.32 21.91
C GLY A 494 -7.85 -12.85 22.96
N ASP A 495 -6.63 -13.36 22.98
CA ASP A 495 -5.58 -12.82 23.83
C ASP A 495 -5.22 -11.39 23.38
N VAL A 496 -4.86 -10.54 24.33
CA VAL A 496 -4.46 -9.16 24.02
C VAL A 496 -2.98 -9.09 23.68
N ILE A 497 -2.67 -8.41 22.61
CA ILE A 497 -1.29 -8.02 22.26
C ILE A 497 -1.23 -6.54 21.94
N SER A 498 -0.02 -6.00 22.00
CA SER A 498 0.30 -4.63 21.58
C SER A 498 1.36 -4.68 20.49
N ILE A 499 1.17 -3.92 19.40
CA ILE A 499 2.14 -3.83 18.32
C ILE A 499 2.55 -2.39 18.09
N ASP A 500 3.86 -2.16 17.99
CA ASP A 500 4.45 -0.87 17.67
C ASP A 500 4.93 -0.85 16.22
N GLY A 501 4.16 -0.22 15.37
CA GLY A 501 4.52 -0.08 13.95
C GLY A 501 5.70 0.85 13.71
N THR A 502 6.14 1.63 14.69
CA THR A 502 7.30 2.53 14.59
C THR A 502 8.61 1.78 14.85
N SER A 503 8.64 0.94 15.90
CA SER A 503 9.82 0.13 16.25
C SER A 503 9.81 -1.27 15.64
N GLY A 504 8.64 -1.77 15.24
CA GLY A 504 8.44 -3.17 14.81
C GLY A 504 8.28 -4.15 15.97
N GLU A 505 8.13 -3.68 17.20
CA GLU A 505 8.03 -4.53 18.39
C GLU A 505 6.63 -5.08 18.59
N VAL A 506 6.57 -6.33 19.09
CA VAL A 506 5.34 -7.02 19.47
C VAL A 506 5.42 -7.37 20.96
N PHE A 507 4.40 -6.99 21.71
CA PHE A 507 4.31 -7.21 23.15
C PHE A 507 3.12 -8.09 23.49
N LEU A 508 3.30 -8.95 24.49
CA LEU A 508 2.21 -9.72 25.09
C LEU A 508 1.47 -8.82 26.10
N GLY A 509 0.15 -8.79 25.97
CA GLY A 509 -0.71 -7.97 26.84
C GLY A 509 -0.83 -6.53 26.36
N GLU A 510 -1.47 -5.72 27.19
CA GLU A 510 -1.69 -4.30 26.95
C GLU A 510 -0.48 -3.47 27.39
N VAL A 511 0.04 -2.63 26.51
CA VAL A 511 1.08 -1.64 26.82
C VAL A 511 0.44 -0.26 26.90
N PRO A 512 0.70 0.52 27.98
CA PRO A 512 0.18 1.88 28.11
C PRO A 512 0.59 2.77 26.93
N VAL A 513 -0.31 3.66 26.58
CA VAL A 513 -0.19 4.55 25.43
C VAL A 513 -0.01 5.99 25.91
N VAL A 514 0.89 6.77 25.31
CA VAL A 514 1.18 8.17 25.65
C VAL A 514 0.88 9.12 24.51
N ALA A 515 0.77 10.40 24.81
CA ALA A 515 0.47 11.45 23.83
C ALA A 515 1.52 11.54 22.70
N SER A 516 1.07 11.93 21.52
CA SER A 516 1.93 12.21 20.37
C SER A 516 2.80 13.45 20.62
N PRO A 517 4.06 13.49 20.10
CA PRO A 517 4.88 14.72 20.13
C PRO A 517 4.22 15.89 19.41
N ILE A 518 3.36 15.62 18.43
CA ILE A 518 2.63 16.68 17.73
C ILE A 518 1.51 17.26 18.61
N VAL A 519 0.85 16.45 19.44
CA VAL A 519 -0.07 16.96 20.46
C VAL A 519 0.68 17.80 21.48
N GLN A 520 1.81 17.30 22.00
CA GLN A 520 2.66 18.03 22.95
C GLN A 520 3.16 19.38 22.38
N TYR A 521 3.52 19.40 21.09
CA TYR A 521 3.86 20.64 20.39
C TYR A 521 2.67 21.63 20.39
N PHE A 522 1.48 21.21 19.96
CA PHE A 522 0.30 22.08 19.95
C PHE A 522 -0.15 22.49 21.36
N GLU A 523 0.11 21.70 22.38
CA GLU A 523 -0.17 22.06 23.78
C GLU A 523 0.90 22.97 24.39
N GLY A 524 1.98 23.25 23.64
CA GLY A 524 3.07 24.15 24.06
C GLY A 524 4.08 23.49 25.02
N GLU A 525 4.09 22.15 25.07
CA GLU A 525 5.04 21.37 25.88
C GLU A 525 6.37 21.15 25.16
N LEU A 526 6.38 21.22 23.82
CA LEU A 526 7.57 21.09 22.98
C LEU A 526 7.80 22.37 22.17
N ASP A 527 9.05 22.87 22.19
CA ASP A 527 9.49 24.00 21.40
C ASP A 527 10.10 23.49 20.07
N PRO A 528 9.52 23.84 18.90
CA PRO A 528 10.06 23.42 17.61
C PRO A 528 11.41 24.06 17.29
N ASP A 529 11.74 25.19 17.91
CA ASP A 529 13.01 25.92 17.69
C ASP A 529 14.13 25.40 18.62
N ALA A 530 13.86 24.44 19.53
CA ALA A 530 14.86 23.83 20.39
C ALA A 530 15.89 23.03 19.56
N PRO A 531 17.18 23.05 19.93
CA PRO A 531 18.23 22.34 19.17
C PRO A 531 18.00 20.84 19.03
N ASP A 532 17.37 20.24 20.03
CA ASP A 532 17.04 18.80 20.12
C ASP A 532 15.58 18.47 19.74
N ALA A 533 14.85 19.43 19.17
CA ALA A 533 13.49 19.21 18.73
C ALA A 533 13.44 18.13 17.62
N ASP A 534 12.44 17.25 17.72
CA ASP A 534 12.19 16.22 16.70
C ASP A 534 11.96 16.84 15.32
N ASP A 535 12.60 16.29 14.29
CA ASP A 535 12.49 16.78 12.91
C ASP A 535 11.03 16.75 12.38
N LEU A 536 10.19 15.86 12.89
CA LEU A 536 8.77 15.86 12.57
C LEU A 536 8.05 17.08 13.16
N VAL A 537 8.37 17.46 14.39
CA VAL A 537 7.81 18.67 15.03
C VAL A 537 8.24 19.91 14.24
N LYS A 538 9.50 20.01 13.86
CA LYS A 538 10.02 21.10 13.01
C LYS A 538 9.30 21.16 11.65
N ALA A 539 9.11 20.00 11.00
CA ALA A 539 8.42 19.92 9.72
C ALA A 539 6.96 20.34 9.81
N VAL A 540 6.25 19.88 10.84
CA VAL A 540 4.84 20.26 11.07
C VAL A 540 4.73 21.75 11.37
N ASP A 541 5.57 22.30 12.26
CA ASP A 541 5.59 23.71 12.61
C ASP A 541 5.82 24.59 11.35
N ARG A 542 6.83 24.26 10.54
CA ARG A 542 7.16 25.00 9.32
C ARG A 542 6.01 25.01 8.31
N ILE A 543 5.36 23.87 8.08
CA ILE A 543 4.19 23.74 7.21
C ILE A 543 3.02 24.57 7.76
N MET A 544 2.75 24.46 9.06
CA MET A 544 1.65 25.18 9.69
C MET A 544 1.86 26.69 9.69
N ARG A 545 3.07 27.18 10.00
CA ARG A 545 3.38 28.63 9.92
C ARG A 545 3.21 29.20 8.51
N HIS A 546 3.64 28.45 7.49
CA HIS A 546 3.46 28.87 6.10
C HIS A 546 1.99 28.88 5.70
N ALA A 547 1.24 27.83 6.03
CA ALA A 547 -0.21 27.76 5.79
C ALA A 547 -0.97 28.90 6.47
N ASP A 548 -0.58 29.26 7.70
CA ASP A 548 -1.15 30.39 8.42
C ASP A 548 -0.88 31.73 7.73
N GLY A 549 0.28 31.89 7.11
CA GLY A 549 0.61 33.08 6.31
C GLY A 549 -0.16 33.18 4.98
N ALA A 550 -0.44 32.03 4.36
CA ALA A 550 -1.10 31.95 3.05
C ALA A 550 -2.64 31.98 3.12
N ARG A 551 -3.23 31.60 4.24
CA ARG A 551 -4.71 31.53 4.38
C ARG A 551 -5.37 32.90 4.28
N ARG A 552 -6.55 32.95 3.65
CA ARG A 552 -7.38 34.14 3.53
C ARG A 552 -8.52 34.17 4.55
N MET A 553 -8.92 33.01 5.09
CA MET A 553 -10.04 32.84 5.98
C MET A 553 -9.55 32.64 7.42
N SER A 554 -10.24 33.25 8.38
CA SER A 554 -10.00 32.99 9.81
C SER A 554 -10.70 31.71 10.23
N VAL A 555 -9.99 30.87 11.00
CA VAL A 555 -10.56 29.67 11.62
C VAL A 555 -11.04 30.03 13.02
N ARG A 556 -12.32 29.75 13.32
CA ARG A 556 -12.91 29.96 14.63
C ARG A 556 -13.34 28.63 15.22
N ALA A 557 -13.01 28.40 16.49
CA ALA A 557 -13.33 27.17 17.21
C ALA A 557 -14.54 27.37 18.13
N ASN A 558 -15.23 26.28 18.47
CA ASN A 558 -16.17 26.28 19.58
C ASN A 558 -15.39 26.05 20.87
N ALA A 559 -15.63 26.90 21.89
CA ALA A 559 -15.01 26.78 23.19
C ALA A 559 -15.97 27.28 24.27
N ASP A 560 -16.23 26.47 25.29
CA ASP A 560 -17.21 26.71 26.30
C ASP A 560 -16.57 27.02 27.69
N THR A 561 -15.25 26.77 27.81
CA THR A 561 -14.45 27.04 29.02
C THR A 561 -13.18 27.85 28.70
N PRO A 562 -12.54 28.50 29.66
CA PRO A 562 -11.23 29.15 29.49
C PRO A 562 -10.14 28.17 29.00
N GLU A 563 -10.15 26.93 29.46
CA GLU A 563 -9.22 25.87 29.10
C GLU A 563 -9.40 25.47 27.62
N ASP A 564 -10.66 25.28 27.18
CA ASP A 564 -10.98 25.00 25.76
C ASP A 564 -10.55 26.14 24.87
N ALA A 565 -10.77 27.39 25.26
CA ALA A 565 -10.38 28.59 24.52
C ALA A 565 -8.84 28.67 24.38
N ALA A 566 -8.11 28.48 25.46
CA ALA A 566 -6.66 28.47 25.47
C ALA A 566 -6.11 27.34 24.58
N ARG A 567 -6.70 26.16 24.64
CA ARG A 567 -6.36 25.01 23.81
C ARG A 567 -6.64 25.30 22.33
N ALA A 568 -7.82 25.82 22.00
CA ALA A 568 -8.18 26.19 20.64
C ALA A 568 -7.17 27.20 20.05
N ARG A 569 -6.76 28.20 20.83
CA ARG A 569 -5.73 29.18 20.43
C ARG A 569 -4.39 28.50 20.13
N ARG A 570 -3.91 27.59 20.99
CA ARG A 570 -2.67 26.85 20.76
C ARG A 570 -2.73 26.01 19.49
N PHE A 571 -3.91 25.45 19.16
CA PHE A 571 -4.15 24.72 17.90
C PHE A 571 -4.38 25.62 16.68
N GLY A 572 -4.18 26.94 16.81
CA GLY A 572 -4.18 27.88 15.70
C GLY A 572 -5.55 28.51 15.39
N ALA A 573 -6.54 28.38 16.26
CA ALA A 573 -7.80 29.11 16.11
C ALA A 573 -7.57 30.62 16.30
N GLN A 574 -8.21 31.42 15.43
CA GLN A 574 -8.12 32.89 15.41
C GLN A 574 -9.34 33.55 16.05
N GLY A 575 -10.09 32.83 16.86
CA GLY A 575 -11.24 33.33 17.57
C GLY A 575 -12.19 32.21 17.97
N ILE A 576 -13.23 32.56 18.73
CA ILE A 576 -14.32 31.68 19.10
C ILE A 576 -15.49 31.89 18.15
N GLY A 577 -16.00 30.81 17.56
CA GLY A 577 -17.19 30.82 16.71
C GLY A 577 -18.47 30.70 17.52
N LEU A 578 -18.47 29.83 18.55
CA LEU A 578 -19.59 29.60 19.44
C LEU A 578 -19.09 29.26 20.83
N CYS A 579 -19.67 29.93 21.84
CA CYS A 579 -19.60 29.54 23.24
C CYS A 579 -21.02 29.18 23.70
N ARG A 580 -21.21 27.92 24.07
CA ARG A 580 -22.49 27.40 24.57
C ARG A 580 -22.65 27.77 26.03
N THR A 581 -23.32 28.87 26.30
CA THR A 581 -23.49 29.38 27.68
C THR A 581 -24.28 28.43 28.59
N GLU A 582 -25.14 27.59 28.00
CA GLU A 582 -25.84 26.53 28.74
C GLU A 582 -24.89 25.47 29.34
N HIS A 583 -23.72 25.26 28.76
CA HIS A 583 -22.72 24.35 29.33
C HIS A 583 -22.08 24.90 30.59
N MET A 584 -22.05 26.23 30.77
CA MET A 584 -21.55 26.87 31.97
C MET A 584 -22.41 26.56 33.23
N PHE A 585 -23.63 26.07 33.01
CA PHE A 585 -24.59 25.74 34.05
C PHE A 585 -24.63 24.25 34.43
N LEU A 586 -23.78 23.45 33.82
CA LEU A 586 -23.67 22.02 34.14
C LEU A 586 -22.84 21.77 35.40
N GLY A 587 -22.87 20.53 35.90
CA GLY A 587 -22.12 20.14 37.09
C GLY A 587 -22.67 20.77 38.38
N GLU A 588 -21.79 21.31 39.23
CA GLU A 588 -22.16 21.86 40.55
C GLU A 588 -23.10 23.06 40.46
N ARG A 589 -23.09 23.79 39.35
CA ARG A 589 -23.95 24.98 39.13
C ARG A 589 -25.39 24.63 38.77
N ARG A 590 -25.67 23.37 38.41
CA ARG A 590 -27.01 22.91 38.04
C ARG A 590 -28.06 23.21 39.10
N GLN A 591 -27.73 23.05 40.40
CA GLN A 591 -28.65 23.33 41.48
C GLN A 591 -29.06 24.81 41.58
N LEU A 592 -28.17 25.75 41.16
CA LEU A 592 -28.51 27.18 41.13
C LEU A 592 -29.53 27.47 40.02
N VAL A 593 -29.36 26.86 38.88
CA VAL A 593 -30.29 26.99 37.74
C VAL A 593 -31.64 26.35 38.06
N GLU A 594 -31.64 25.16 38.68
CA GLU A 594 -32.88 24.50 39.11
C GLU A 594 -33.66 25.38 40.09
N ARG A 595 -32.99 26.02 41.07
CA ARG A 595 -33.61 26.96 42.01
C ARG A 595 -34.14 28.20 41.33
N LEU A 596 -33.43 28.73 40.33
CA LEU A 596 -33.88 29.85 39.51
C LEU A 596 -35.15 29.52 38.74
N ILE A 597 -35.21 28.33 38.12
CA ILE A 597 -36.37 27.87 37.35
C ILE A 597 -37.58 27.62 38.25
N LEU A 598 -37.36 27.11 39.47
CA LEU A 598 -38.38 26.78 40.43
C LEU A 598 -38.78 27.95 41.34
N ALA A 599 -38.23 29.13 41.14
CA ALA A 599 -38.55 30.32 41.96
C ALA A 599 -39.96 30.83 41.63
N ASP A 600 -40.79 31.00 42.64
CA ASP A 600 -42.19 31.40 42.52
C ASP A 600 -42.39 32.91 42.49
N THR A 601 -41.38 33.71 42.91
CA THR A 601 -41.45 35.18 42.96
C THR A 601 -40.24 35.83 42.26
N ASP A 602 -40.45 37.06 41.79
CA ASP A 602 -39.41 37.88 41.14
C ASP A 602 -38.22 38.11 42.12
N GLU A 603 -38.47 38.28 43.41
CA GLU A 603 -37.43 38.49 44.40
C GLU A 603 -36.55 37.22 44.52
N GLN A 604 -37.16 36.04 44.55
CA GLN A 604 -36.41 34.76 44.55
C GLN A 604 -35.59 34.58 43.28
N GLN A 605 -36.18 34.89 42.11
CA GLN A 605 -35.46 34.84 40.84
C GLN A 605 -34.25 35.77 40.83
N GLN A 606 -34.41 37.01 41.26
CA GLN A 606 -33.33 38.00 41.37
C GLN A 606 -32.22 37.54 42.35
N ALA A 607 -32.60 36.90 43.45
CA ALA A 607 -31.64 36.38 44.43
C ALA A 607 -30.79 35.21 43.85
N GLU A 608 -31.37 34.32 43.04
CA GLU A 608 -30.63 33.23 42.38
C GLU A 608 -29.80 33.74 41.18
N LEU A 609 -30.31 34.70 40.40
CA LEU A 609 -29.55 35.39 39.35
C LEU A 609 -28.32 36.11 39.92
N ALA A 610 -28.45 36.77 41.09
CA ALA A 610 -27.33 37.42 41.74
C ALA A 610 -26.21 36.46 42.15
N LYS A 611 -26.50 35.17 42.35
CA LYS A 611 -25.50 34.12 42.63
C LYS A 611 -24.86 33.59 41.33
N LEU A 612 -25.62 33.49 40.23
CA LEU A 612 -25.14 33.00 38.96
C LEU A 612 -24.25 34.01 38.20
N LEU A 613 -24.61 35.31 38.28
CA LEU A 613 -23.93 36.37 37.54
C LEU A 613 -22.41 36.44 37.77
N PRO A 614 -21.88 36.39 39.00
CA PRO A 614 -20.43 36.44 39.22
C PRO A 614 -19.72 35.21 38.67
N LEU A 615 -20.35 34.02 38.69
CA LEU A 615 -19.78 32.78 38.17
C LEU A 615 -19.67 32.84 36.63
N GLN A 616 -20.74 33.23 35.94
CA GLN A 616 -20.75 33.37 34.49
C GLN A 616 -19.82 34.50 34.02
N ARG A 617 -19.76 35.61 34.78
CA ARG A 617 -18.81 36.68 34.49
C ARG A 617 -17.37 36.21 34.58
N ALA A 618 -17.01 35.40 35.55
CA ALA A 618 -15.66 34.84 35.68
C ALA A 618 -15.32 33.93 34.51
N ASP A 619 -16.25 33.08 34.05
CA ASP A 619 -16.05 32.22 32.91
C ASP A 619 -15.79 33.04 31.62
N PHE A 620 -16.59 34.07 31.35
CA PHE A 620 -16.38 34.95 30.20
C PHE A 620 -15.08 35.75 30.29
N ILE A 621 -14.71 36.23 31.48
CA ILE A 621 -13.41 36.90 31.68
C ILE A 621 -12.28 35.93 31.32
N GLY A 622 -12.30 34.70 31.85
CA GLY A 622 -11.27 33.68 31.56
C GLY A 622 -11.22 33.32 30.08
N ILE A 623 -12.36 33.18 29.41
CA ILE A 623 -12.42 32.91 27.95
C ILE A 623 -11.82 34.07 27.16
N LEU A 624 -12.20 35.33 27.52
CA LEU A 624 -11.70 36.53 26.83
C LEU A 624 -10.19 36.72 27.05
N GLU A 625 -9.70 36.50 28.29
CA GLU A 625 -8.27 36.53 28.59
C GLU A 625 -7.48 35.47 27.82
N ALA A 626 -8.03 34.23 27.71
CA ALA A 626 -7.40 33.17 26.91
C ALA A 626 -7.30 33.51 25.42
N MET A 627 -8.22 34.35 24.92
CA MET A 627 -8.30 34.78 23.52
C MET A 627 -7.86 36.23 23.31
N ASP A 628 -7.12 36.82 24.24
CA ASP A 628 -6.68 38.23 24.15
C ASP A 628 -5.94 38.51 22.84
N GLY A 629 -6.38 39.56 22.14
CA GLY A 629 -5.85 39.95 20.81
C GLY A 629 -6.46 39.20 19.62
N LEU A 630 -7.43 38.29 19.82
CA LEU A 630 -8.09 37.52 18.74
C LEU A 630 -9.58 37.82 18.64
#